data_1c8b3c229521eec63a46576cbc866165
#
_entry.id   1c8b3c229521eec63a46576cbc866165
#
_cell.length_a   1.000
_cell.length_b   1.000
_cell.length_c   1.000
_cell.angle_alpha   90.00
_cell.angle_beta   90.00
_cell.angle_gamma   90.00
#
_symmetry.space_group_name_H-M   'P 1'
#
loop_
_entity.id
_entity.type
_entity.pdbx_description
1 polymer ?
#
loop_
_entity_poly.entity_id
_entity_poly.type
_entity_poly.pdbx_seq_one_letter_code
_entity_poly.pdbx_strand_id
1 'polypeptide(L)'
;MATTTAGRVRTVTGTAVLAALVLVIAFGNPAYTDWAKNHTANDAWGFFLKQLAWPTWSFSSDESVRTILANDIKAVLLIVLTGVFVSLMVDSAASRSGRLFFSSWGAYLFAGALAGLLAAFIQANASLRAAFDWAAGGAIYGLFVGWVLAVVVFASRR
;
A
#
# COMPACT_ATOMS: atom_id res chain seq x y z
N MET A 1 12.09 -0.38 -31.77
CA MET A 1 10.86 0.04 -31.04
C MET A 1 10.70 -0.56 -29.63
N ALA A 2 11.44 -1.60 -29.22
CA ALA A 2 11.34 -2.24 -27.90
C ALA A 2 11.89 -1.39 -26.71
N THR A 3 12.86 -0.51 -26.96
CA THR A 3 13.52 0.29 -25.91
C THR A 3 12.65 1.37 -25.28
N THR A 4 11.68 1.91 -26.02
CA THR A 4 10.77 2.97 -25.51
C THR A 4 9.71 2.42 -24.56
N THR A 5 9.24 1.20 -24.74
CA THR A 5 8.25 0.55 -23.89
C THR A 5 8.86 0.19 -22.53
N ALA A 6 10.06 -0.40 -22.52
CA ALA A 6 10.77 -0.76 -21.30
C ALA A 6 11.12 0.47 -20.45
N GLY A 7 11.52 1.59 -21.07
CA GLY A 7 11.79 2.84 -20.36
C GLY A 7 10.54 3.40 -19.68
N ARG A 8 9.40 3.36 -20.36
CA ARG A 8 8.11 3.84 -19.82
C ARG A 8 7.61 3.00 -18.63
N VAL A 9 7.69 1.68 -18.72
CA VAL A 9 7.31 0.78 -17.61
C VAL A 9 8.16 1.06 -16.38
N ARG A 10 9.47 1.22 -16.55
CA ARG A 10 10.40 1.55 -15.45
C ARG A 10 10.04 2.88 -14.77
N THR A 11 9.68 3.91 -15.53
CA THR A 11 9.30 5.22 -14.97
C THR A 11 8.00 5.11 -14.18
N VAL A 12 6.97 4.46 -14.72
CA VAL A 12 5.67 4.28 -14.06
C VAL A 12 5.81 3.47 -12.79
N THR A 13 6.52 2.35 -12.84
CA THR A 13 6.78 1.50 -11.67
C THR A 13 7.58 2.26 -10.61
N GLY A 14 8.64 2.97 -11.00
CA GLY A 14 9.42 3.80 -10.08
C GLY A 14 8.58 4.87 -9.39
N THR A 15 7.71 5.56 -10.14
CA THR A 15 6.78 6.55 -9.57
C THR A 15 5.81 5.91 -8.57
N ALA A 16 5.26 4.73 -8.90
CA ALA A 16 4.34 4.01 -8.01
C ALA A 16 5.04 3.58 -6.70
N VAL A 17 6.27 3.05 -6.80
CA VAL A 17 7.07 2.66 -5.63
C VAL A 17 7.40 3.88 -4.76
N LEU A 18 7.80 5.01 -5.37
CA LEU A 18 8.05 6.24 -4.62
C LEU A 18 6.79 6.78 -3.95
N ALA A 19 5.65 6.75 -4.64
CA ALA A 19 4.38 7.16 -4.05
C ALA A 19 3.98 6.26 -2.87
N ALA A 20 4.13 4.94 -3.01
CA ALA A 20 3.89 3.99 -1.91
C ALA A 20 4.83 4.23 -0.73
N LEU A 21 6.12 4.47 -0.99
CA LEU A 21 7.11 4.79 0.04
C LEU A 21 6.73 6.08 0.80
N VAL A 22 6.34 7.13 0.08
CA VAL A 22 5.90 8.40 0.70
C VAL A 22 4.66 8.18 1.56
N LEU A 23 3.67 7.42 1.08
CA LEU A 23 2.46 7.10 1.84
C LEU A 23 2.80 6.33 3.13
N VAL A 24 3.67 5.32 3.04
CA VAL A 24 4.11 4.53 4.21
C VAL A 24 4.88 5.40 5.21
N ILE A 25 5.83 6.21 4.77
CA ILE A 25 6.62 7.06 5.67
C ILE A 25 5.75 8.16 6.29
N ALA A 26 4.91 8.82 5.49
CA ALA A 26 4.11 9.95 5.96
C ALA A 26 2.98 9.53 6.90
N PHE A 27 2.31 8.42 6.63
CA PHE A 27 1.08 8.03 7.32
C PHE A 27 1.21 6.75 8.15
N GLY A 28 2.23 5.93 7.91
CA GLY A 28 2.50 4.73 8.71
C GLY A 28 3.30 4.98 9.98
N ASN A 29 3.83 6.19 10.18
CA ASN A 29 4.66 6.49 11.36
C ASN A 29 3.85 6.58 12.66
N PRO A 30 4.47 6.31 13.83
CA PRO A 30 3.79 6.30 15.12
C PRO A 30 3.07 7.62 15.45
N ALA A 31 3.67 8.77 15.14
CA ALA A 31 3.08 10.06 15.44
C ALA A 31 1.74 10.27 14.71
N TYR A 32 1.68 9.89 13.42
CA TYR A 32 0.43 9.96 12.65
C TYR A 32 -0.59 8.92 13.14
N THR A 33 -0.16 7.69 13.41
CA THR A 33 -1.08 6.62 13.85
C THR A 33 -1.73 6.94 15.18
N ASP A 34 -0.98 7.51 16.12
CA ASP A 34 -1.50 7.94 17.42
C ASP A 34 -2.42 9.15 17.29
N TRP A 35 -2.05 10.12 16.45
CA TRP A 35 -2.92 11.24 16.14
C TRP A 35 -4.24 10.77 15.51
N ALA A 36 -4.21 9.89 14.52
CA ALA A 36 -5.39 9.38 13.83
C ALA A 36 -6.32 8.60 14.78
N LYS A 37 -5.77 7.83 15.72
CA LYS A 37 -6.57 7.12 16.73
C LYS A 37 -7.32 8.08 17.67
N ASN A 38 -6.67 9.17 18.09
CA ASN A 38 -7.15 10.01 19.18
C ASN A 38 -7.93 11.25 18.70
N HIS A 39 -7.75 11.70 17.46
CA HIS A 39 -8.28 12.98 16.97
C HIS A 39 -9.26 12.86 15.80
N THR A 40 -9.55 11.64 15.32
CA THR A 40 -10.48 11.50 14.19
C THR A 40 -11.86 11.08 14.65
N ALA A 41 -12.89 11.74 14.11
CA ALA A 41 -14.29 11.40 14.34
C ALA A 41 -14.66 10.02 13.75
N ASN A 42 -15.82 9.48 14.15
CA ASN A 42 -16.36 8.25 13.58
C ASN A 42 -17.28 8.54 12.38
N ASP A 43 -16.79 9.35 11.45
CA ASP A 43 -17.42 9.67 10.19
C ASP A 43 -16.61 9.12 8.99
N ALA A 44 -17.08 9.35 7.78
CA ALA A 44 -16.42 8.87 6.57
C ALA A 44 -15.01 9.44 6.40
N TRP A 45 -14.80 10.71 6.79
CA TRP A 45 -13.50 11.35 6.73
C TRP A 45 -12.53 10.79 7.77
N GLY A 46 -12.99 10.63 9.01
CA GLY A 46 -12.19 9.99 10.07
C GLY A 46 -11.85 8.54 9.73
N PHE A 47 -12.77 7.80 9.09
CA PHE A 47 -12.47 6.46 8.57
C PHE A 47 -11.34 6.50 7.55
N PHE A 48 -11.39 7.41 6.57
CA PHE A 48 -10.32 7.56 5.57
C PHE A 48 -8.97 7.89 6.20
N LEU A 49 -8.93 8.81 7.16
CA LEU A 49 -7.72 9.17 7.88
C LEU A 49 -7.14 7.99 8.68
N LYS A 50 -8.01 7.19 9.32
CA LYS A 50 -7.58 5.95 9.99
C LYS A 50 -7.05 4.91 8.99
N GLN A 51 -7.62 4.82 7.79
CA GLN A 51 -7.11 3.92 6.75
C GLN A 51 -5.71 4.31 6.28
N LEU A 52 -5.37 5.59 6.22
CA LEU A 52 -4.01 6.03 5.87
C LEU A 52 -2.95 5.48 6.85
N ALA A 53 -3.31 5.25 8.12
CA ALA A 53 -2.44 4.67 9.13
C ALA A 53 -2.25 3.14 9.01
N TRP A 54 -2.93 2.46 8.07
CA TRP A 54 -2.88 1.00 7.97
C TRP A 54 -1.46 0.43 7.77
N PRO A 55 -0.57 1.02 6.95
CA PRO A 55 0.78 0.52 6.78
C PRO A 55 1.70 0.96 7.94
N THR A 56 1.19 0.86 9.18
CA THR A 56 1.95 1.28 10.36
C THR A 56 3.27 0.53 10.47
N TRP A 57 4.30 1.26 10.92
CA TRP A 57 5.60 0.75 11.32
C TRP A 57 5.99 1.42 12.63
N SER A 58 6.73 0.72 13.49
CA SER A 58 7.16 1.29 14.76
C SER A 58 8.40 0.56 15.30
N PHE A 59 9.21 1.31 16.04
CA PHE A 59 10.34 0.78 16.79
C PHE A 59 10.12 0.93 18.30
N SER A 60 8.86 0.86 18.75
CA SER A 60 8.49 1.01 20.15
C SER A 60 8.87 -0.24 20.96
N SER A 61 9.47 -0.02 22.15
CA SER A 61 9.80 -1.11 23.08
C SER A 61 8.58 -1.67 23.82
N ASP A 62 7.41 -1.03 23.70
CA ASP A 62 6.20 -1.38 24.45
C ASP A 62 5.37 -2.47 23.75
N GLU A 63 5.67 -2.76 22.49
CA GLU A 63 5.03 -3.83 21.73
C GLU A 63 5.88 -5.10 21.68
N SER A 64 5.24 -6.26 21.48
CA SER A 64 5.99 -7.49 21.28
C SER A 64 6.85 -7.42 20.01
N VAL A 65 8.06 -7.97 20.07
CA VAL A 65 8.98 -8.01 18.91
C VAL A 65 8.33 -8.59 17.66
N ARG A 66 7.45 -9.59 17.81
CA ARG A 66 6.73 -10.18 16.67
C ARG A 66 5.72 -9.21 16.06
N THR A 67 5.04 -8.41 16.88
CA THR A 67 4.08 -7.40 16.38
C THR A 67 4.81 -6.31 15.60
N ILE A 68 5.92 -5.80 16.15
CA ILE A 68 6.77 -4.82 15.47
C ILE A 68 7.24 -5.39 14.13
N LEU A 69 7.82 -6.59 14.15
CA LEU A 69 8.34 -7.23 12.95
C LEU A 69 7.24 -7.45 11.90
N ALA A 70 6.04 -7.90 12.31
CA ALA A 70 4.93 -8.12 11.39
C ALA A 70 4.46 -6.80 10.74
N ASN A 71 4.41 -5.71 11.51
CA ASN A 71 4.04 -4.39 11.00
C ASN A 71 5.11 -3.83 10.05
N ASP A 72 6.37 -3.91 10.41
CA ASP A 72 7.47 -3.41 9.59
C ASP A 72 7.59 -4.20 8.27
N ILE A 73 7.49 -5.53 8.34
CA ILE A 73 7.48 -6.37 7.14
C ILE A 73 6.25 -6.06 6.27
N LYS A 74 5.07 -5.85 6.85
CA LYS A 74 3.87 -5.43 6.12
C LYS A 74 4.12 -4.15 5.32
N ALA A 75 4.74 -3.15 5.94
CA ALA A 75 5.06 -1.88 5.29
C ALA A 75 6.06 -2.06 4.13
N VAL A 76 7.11 -2.86 4.34
CA VAL A 76 8.08 -3.18 3.29
C VAL A 76 7.43 -3.99 2.16
N LEU A 77 6.65 -5.01 2.49
CA LEU A 77 5.93 -5.83 1.51
C LEU A 77 4.98 -4.99 0.66
N LEU A 78 4.26 -4.04 1.26
CA LEU A 78 3.38 -3.15 0.51
C LEU A 78 4.16 -2.39 -0.58
N ILE A 79 5.33 -1.83 -0.25
CA ILE A 79 6.16 -1.09 -1.20
C ILE A 79 6.67 -2.02 -2.32
N VAL A 80 7.24 -3.16 -1.96
CA VAL A 80 7.80 -4.13 -2.91
C VAL A 80 6.72 -4.69 -3.82
N LEU A 81 5.60 -5.15 -3.25
CA LEU A 81 4.48 -5.72 -4.02
C LEU A 81 3.81 -4.68 -4.91
N THR A 82 3.79 -3.40 -4.50
CA THR A 82 3.34 -2.31 -5.38
C THR A 82 4.19 -2.26 -6.65
N GLY A 83 5.51 -2.31 -6.51
CA GLY A 83 6.42 -2.36 -7.66
C GLY A 83 6.16 -3.57 -8.56
N VAL A 84 6.02 -4.75 -7.97
CA VAL A 84 5.76 -6.00 -8.70
C VAL A 84 4.41 -5.92 -9.45
N PHE A 85 3.31 -5.63 -8.76
CA PHE A 85 1.99 -5.62 -9.39
C PHE A 85 1.82 -4.50 -10.42
N VAL A 86 2.37 -3.31 -10.14
CA VAL A 86 2.34 -2.21 -11.11
C VAL A 86 3.14 -2.61 -12.36
N SER A 87 4.32 -3.21 -12.23
CA SER A 87 5.11 -3.65 -13.40
C SER A 87 4.35 -4.68 -14.25
N LEU A 88 3.68 -5.64 -13.61
CA LEU A 88 2.92 -6.68 -14.29
C LEU A 88 1.64 -6.15 -14.97
N MET A 89 0.91 -5.26 -14.29
CA MET A 89 -0.39 -4.77 -14.80
C MET A 89 -0.26 -3.62 -15.79
N VAL A 90 0.79 -2.81 -15.69
CA VAL A 90 0.97 -1.64 -16.57
C VAL A 90 1.49 -2.04 -17.94
N ASP A 91 2.25 -3.11 -18.07
CA ASP A 91 2.74 -3.59 -19.36
C ASP A 91 1.57 -3.92 -20.31
N SER A 92 0.48 -4.47 -19.78
CA SER A 92 -0.75 -4.76 -20.54
C SER A 92 -1.66 -3.54 -20.76
N ALA A 93 -1.48 -2.45 -19.99
CA ALA A 93 -2.37 -1.28 -19.95
C ALA A 93 -1.84 -0.07 -20.75
N ALA A 94 -0.66 -0.17 -21.35
CA ALA A 94 0.14 0.96 -21.85
C ALA A 94 -0.51 1.87 -22.90
N SER A 95 -1.67 1.50 -23.47
CA SER A 95 -2.24 2.20 -24.63
C SER A 95 -3.39 3.18 -24.33
N ARG A 96 -4.02 3.14 -23.12
CA ARG A 96 -5.16 4.02 -22.79
C ARG A 96 -5.03 4.59 -21.39
N SER A 97 -5.21 5.90 -21.25
CA SER A 97 -5.05 6.64 -19.98
C SER A 97 -5.94 6.11 -18.83
N GLY A 98 -7.21 5.80 -19.10
CA GLY A 98 -8.11 5.23 -18.09
C GLY A 98 -7.68 3.84 -17.61
N ARG A 99 -7.16 3.00 -18.51
CA ARG A 99 -6.63 1.68 -18.14
C ARG A 99 -5.49 1.79 -17.15
N LEU A 100 -4.57 2.73 -17.34
CA LEU A 100 -3.45 2.90 -16.42
C LEU A 100 -3.90 3.27 -15.01
N PHE A 101 -4.86 4.20 -14.89
CA PHE A 101 -5.40 4.59 -13.60
C PHE A 101 -5.97 3.38 -12.84
N PHE A 102 -6.89 2.65 -13.46
CA PHE A 102 -7.51 1.49 -12.84
C PHE A 102 -6.54 0.33 -12.59
N SER A 103 -5.57 0.10 -13.50
CA SER A 103 -4.54 -0.92 -13.31
C SER A 103 -3.61 -0.58 -12.14
N SER A 104 -3.19 0.68 -12.00
CA SER A 104 -2.35 1.11 -10.88
C SER A 104 -3.10 1.07 -9.57
N TRP A 105 -4.37 1.46 -9.56
CA TRP A 105 -5.24 1.34 -8.39
C TRP A 105 -5.43 -0.10 -7.96
N GLY A 106 -5.82 -0.98 -8.90
CA GLY A 106 -5.96 -2.42 -8.65
C GLY A 106 -4.66 -3.07 -8.19
N ALA A 107 -3.52 -2.72 -8.81
CA ALA A 107 -2.20 -3.20 -8.39
C ALA A 107 -1.91 -2.87 -6.93
N TYR A 108 -2.23 -1.64 -6.49
CA TYR A 108 -2.03 -1.22 -5.10
C TYR A 108 -2.97 -1.93 -4.13
N LEU A 109 -4.22 -2.16 -4.53
CA LEU A 109 -5.18 -2.95 -3.76
C LEU A 109 -4.68 -4.38 -3.52
N PHE A 110 -4.22 -5.05 -4.59
CA PHE A 110 -3.66 -6.40 -4.48
C PHE A 110 -2.36 -6.42 -3.65
N ALA A 111 -1.51 -5.40 -3.80
CA ALA A 111 -0.30 -5.26 -2.99
C ALA A 111 -0.64 -5.16 -1.49
N GLY A 112 -1.62 -4.34 -1.13
CA GLY A 112 -2.10 -4.20 0.24
C GLY A 112 -2.69 -5.49 0.80
N ALA A 113 -3.58 -6.15 0.06
CA ALA A 113 -4.18 -7.41 0.46
C ALA A 113 -3.12 -8.49 0.71
N LEU A 114 -2.18 -8.65 -0.22
CA LEU A 114 -1.13 -9.67 -0.10
C LEU A 114 -0.11 -9.33 0.98
N ALA A 115 0.26 -8.04 1.15
CA ALA A 115 1.13 -7.60 2.23
C ALA A 115 0.51 -7.92 3.61
N GLY A 116 -0.79 -7.63 3.79
CA GLY A 116 -1.52 -7.99 5.00
C GLY A 116 -1.56 -9.49 5.23
N LEU A 117 -1.91 -10.27 4.20
CA LEU A 117 -1.95 -11.74 4.27
C LEU A 117 -0.61 -12.32 4.72
N LEU A 118 0.49 -11.92 4.09
CA LEU A 118 1.82 -12.46 4.39
C LEU A 118 2.31 -12.04 5.78
N ALA A 119 2.07 -10.80 6.18
CA ALA A 119 2.47 -10.29 7.50
C ALA A 119 1.72 -11.00 8.64
N ALA A 120 0.48 -11.41 8.41
CA ALA A 120 -0.31 -12.13 9.43
C ALA A 120 0.31 -13.46 9.87
N PHE A 121 1.05 -14.14 8.99
CA PHE A 121 1.75 -15.38 9.35
C PHE A 121 2.95 -15.17 10.27
N ILE A 122 3.44 -13.94 10.42
CA ILE A 122 4.57 -13.59 11.27
C ILE A 122 4.10 -13.29 12.70
N GLN A 123 2.82 -12.95 12.87
CA GLN A 123 2.26 -12.64 14.18
C GLN A 123 2.29 -13.82 15.16
N ALA A 124 2.27 -13.48 16.46
CA ALA A 124 2.33 -14.47 17.53
C ALA A 124 1.17 -15.47 17.55
N ASN A 125 -0.01 -15.06 17.07
CA ASN A 125 -1.24 -15.86 17.02
C ASN A 125 -1.68 -16.03 15.56
N ALA A 126 -0.81 -16.56 14.71
CA ALA A 126 -1.14 -16.81 13.32
C ALA A 126 -2.30 -17.79 13.22
N SER A 127 -3.42 -17.35 12.62
CA SER A 127 -4.57 -18.15 12.30
C SER A 127 -5.08 -17.78 10.92
N LEU A 128 -5.78 -18.71 10.25
CA LEU A 128 -6.38 -18.41 8.96
C LEU A 128 -7.34 -17.20 9.03
N ARG A 129 -8.11 -17.09 10.12
CA ARG A 129 -9.00 -15.97 10.33
C ARG A 129 -8.22 -14.65 10.42
N ALA A 130 -7.17 -14.60 11.24
CA ALA A 130 -6.32 -13.41 11.34
C ALA A 130 -5.67 -13.04 10.00
N ALA A 131 -5.25 -14.04 9.21
CA ALA A 131 -4.69 -13.83 7.89
C ALA A 131 -5.71 -13.19 6.92
N PHE A 132 -6.97 -13.65 6.94
CA PHE A 132 -8.04 -13.03 6.16
C PHE A 132 -8.39 -11.62 6.65
N ASP A 133 -8.43 -11.38 7.95
CA ASP A 133 -8.70 -10.06 8.53
C ASP A 133 -7.61 -9.04 8.13
N TRP A 134 -6.36 -9.46 8.16
CA TRP A 134 -5.23 -8.62 7.72
C TRP A 134 -5.21 -8.39 6.20
N ALA A 135 -5.54 -9.40 5.42
CA ALA A 135 -5.70 -9.28 3.97
C ALA A 135 -6.84 -8.32 3.61
N ALA A 136 -7.99 -8.45 4.30
CA ALA A 136 -9.13 -7.56 4.12
C ALA A 136 -8.77 -6.12 4.50
N GLY A 137 -8.07 -5.90 5.62
CA GLY A 137 -7.57 -4.57 6.01
C GLY A 137 -6.68 -3.96 4.93
N GLY A 138 -5.77 -4.76 4.34
CA GLY A 138 -4.92 -4.31 3.24
C GLY A 138 -5.68 -4.03 1.94
N ALA A 139 -6.70 -4.83 1.62
CA ALA A 139 -7.57 -4.58 0.49
C ALA A 139 -8.38 -3.27 0.67
N ILE A 140 -8.95 -3.06 1.85
CA ILE A 140 -9.69 -1.84 2.21
C ILE A 140 -8.75 -0.62 2.12
N TYR A 141 -7.55 -0.71 2.70
CA TYR A 141 -6.53 0.33 2.55
C TYR A 141 -6.24 0.63 1.07
N GLY A 142 -5.96 -0.38 0.27
CA GLY A 142 -5.69 -0.23 -1.16
C GLY A 142 -6.88 0.35 -1.92
N LEU A 143 -8.11 0.01 -1.54
CA LEU A 143 -9.32 0.55 -2.14
C LEU A 143 -9.45 2.05 -1.89
N PHE A 144 -9.29 2.48 -0.64
CA PHE A 144 -9.51 3.87 -0.23
C PHE A 144 -8.30 4.78 -0.47
N VAL A 145 -7.09 4.26 -0.47
CA VAL A 145 -5.86 5.05 -0.62
C VAL A 145 -5.23 4.87 -2.00
N GLY A 146 -5.45 3.73 -2.65
CA GLY A 146 -4.82 3.41 -3.93
C GLY A 146 -5.14 4.35 -5.09
N TRP A 147 -6.29 5.06 -5.04
CA TRP A 147 -6.60 6.08 -6.04
C TRP A 147 -5.62 7.26 -5.99
N VAL A 148 -5.11 7.60 -4.80
CA VAL A 148 -4.08 8.65 -4.64
C VAL A 148 -2.82 8.25 -5.42
N LEU A 149 -2.35 7.01 -5.22
CA LEU A 149 -1.22 6.46 -5.97
C LEU A 149 -1.51 6.45 -7.48
N ALA A 150 -2.71 6.04 -7.89
CA ALA A 150 -3.11 5.99 -9.29
C ALA A 150 -3.11 7.38 -9.95
N VAL A 151 -3.53 8.44 -9.23
CA VAL A 151 -3.44 9.84 -9.68
C VAL A 151 -1.98 10.25 -9.87
N VAL A 152 -1.10 9.96 -8.92
CA VAL A 152 0.33 10.29 -9.02
C VAL A 152 0.97 9.60 -10.22
N VAL A 153 0.69 8.31 -10.40
CA VAL A 153 1.17 7.53 -11.56
C VAL A 153 0.62 8.10 -12.87
N PHE A 154 -0.66 8.47 -12.89
CA PHE A 154 -1.28 9.07 -14.07
C PHE A 154 -0.66 10.44 -14.42
N ALA A 155 -0.43 11.29 -13.41
CA ALA A 155 0.17 12.61 -13.59
C ALA A 155 1.63 12.55 -14.06
N SER A 156 2.39 11.53 -13.66
CA SER A 156 3.79 11.35 -14.05
C SER A 156 4.00 11.02 -15.54
N ARG A 157 2.94 10.79 -16.28
CA ARG A 157 2.98 10.56 -17.75
C ARG A 157 3.11 11.83 -18.60
N ARG A 158 2.95 12.97 -17.98
CA ARG A 158 3.11 14.25 -18.68
C ARG A 158 4.58 14.64 -18.71
#